data_af8a3350e49de305903d318ff1231c07
#
_entry.id   af8a3350e49de305903d318ff1231c07
#
_cell.length_a   1.000
_cell.length_b   1.000
_cell.length_c   1.000
_cell.angle_alpha   90.00
_cell.angle_beta   90.00
_cell.angle_gamma   90.00
#
_symmetry.space_group_name_H-M   'P 1'
#
loop_
_entity.id
_entity.type
_entity.pdbx_description
1 polymer ?
#
loop_
_entity_poly.entity_id
_entity_poly.type
_entity_poly.pdbx_seq_one_letter_code
_entity_poly.pdbx_strand_id
1 'polypeptide(L)'
;MKIGLLGFGVVGRGVYDITANMDDVKVAKVICLEDISLPDAEVTKDFNSILTDDSIDTVVEAMGGLHPAYEFVRAAIEAGKNIVTSNKALVCTYYDELIPLAEKMGVQFRCTAAVGGGIGWLSELERSR
;
A
#
# COMPACT_ATOMS: atom_id res chain seq x y z
N MET A 1 6.69 -3.76 -10.46
CA MET A 1 6.09 -3.59 -9.11
C MET A 1 4.60 -3.86 -9.19
N LYS A 2 4.13 -4.80 -8.42
CA LYS A 2 2.70 -5.05 -8.29
C LYS A 2 2.22 -4.63 -6.91
N ILE A 3 1.15 -3.90 -6.88
CA ILE A 3 0.63 -3.24 -5.67
C ILE A 3 -0.68 -3.86 -5.23
N GLY A 4 -0.80 -4.09 -3.93
CA GLY A 4 -2.07 -4.27 -3.26
C GLY A 4 -2.47 -2.96 -2.62
N LEU A 5 -3.59 -2.39 -3.03
CA LEU A 5 -4.05 -1.08 -2.59
C LEU A 5 -5.11 -1.23 -1.51
N LEU A 6 -4.86 -0.65 -0.35
CA LEU A 6 -5.80 -0.68 0.78
C LEU A 6 -6.59 0.62 0.81
N GLY A 7 -7.85 0.53 0.45
CA GLY A 7 -8.76 1.66 0.38
C GLY A 7 -8.83 2.30 -1.00
N PHE A 8 -10.00 2.80 -1.33
CA PHE A 8 -10.22 3.42 -2.65
C PHE A 8 -10.99 4.74 -2.51
N GLY A 9 -10.60 5.55 -1.54
CA GLY A 9 -11.05 6.93 -1.41
C GLY A 9 -10.23 7.85 -2.32
N VAL A 10 -10.10 9.11 -1.94
CA VAL A 10 -9.39 10.10 -2.77
C VAL A 10 -7.94 9.69 -3.03
N VAL A 11 -7.23 9.29 -1.97
CA VAL A 11 -5.81 8.89 -2.11
C VAL A 11 -5.70 7.61 -2.93
N GLY A 12 -6.52 6.61 -2.63
CA GLY A 12 -6.48 5.33 -3.35
C GLY A 12 -6.79 5.47 -4.82
N ARG A 13 -7.79 6.27 -5.17
CA ARG A 13 -8.12 6.57 -6.57
C ARG A 13 -6.96 7.27 -7.27
N GLY A 14 -6.30 8.20 -6.57
CA GLY A 14 -5.14 8.90 -7.12
C GLY A 14 -4.00 7.94 -7.42
N VAL A 15 -3.71 7.01 -6.53
CA VAL A 15 -2.69 5.99 -6.77
C VAL A 15 -3.06 5.13 -7.97
N TYR A 16 -4.30 4.68 -8.05
CA TYR A 16 -4.75 3.85 -9.16
C TYR A 16 -4.61 4.59 -10.50
N ASP A 17 -5.05 5.84 -10.55
CA ASP A 17 -5.01 6.65 -11.76
C ASP A 17 -3.58 6.92 -12.22
N ILE A 18 -2.68 7.23 -11.29
CA ILE A 18 -1.28 7.49 -11.60
C ILE A 18 -0.61 6.22 -12.12
N THR A 19 -0.82 5.09 -11.46
CA THR A 19 -0.17 3.84 -11.85
C THR A 19 -0.72 3.28 -13.15
N ALA A 20 -1.95 3.63 -13.52
CA ALA A 20 -2.52 3.21 -14.80
C ALA A 20 -1.72 3.71 -16.00
N ASN A 21 -0.96 4.80 -15.83
CA ASN A 21 -0.12 5.37 -16.88
C ASN A 21 1.35 4.98 -16.77
N MET A 22 1.69 4.08 -15.84
CA MET A 22 3.07 3.63 -15.62
C MET A 22 3.22 2.19 -16.14
N ASP A 23 4.30 1.94 -16.88
CA ASP A 23 4.51 0.63 -17.49
C ASP A 23 5.01 -0.42 -16.48
N ASP A 24 5.74 -0.01 -15.47
CA ASP A 24 6.42 -0.91 -14.55
C ASP A 24 5.78 -0.95 -13.15
N VAL A 25 4.63 -0.29 -12.97
CA VAL A 25 3.86 -0.32 -11.72
C VAL A 25 2.42 -0.68 -12.06
N LYS A 26 1.87 -1.64 -11.34
CA LYS A 26 0.50 -2.08 -11.57
C LYS A 26 -0.21 -2.35 -10.25
N VAL A 27 -1.41 -1.79 -10.11
CA VAL A 27 -2.30 -2.16 -9.02
C VAL A 27 -2.98 -3.48 -9.40
N ALA A 28 -2.64 -4.54 -8.69
CA ALA A 28 -3.17 -5.86 -8.97
C ALA A 28 -4.48 -6.12 -8.23
N LYS A 29 -4.56 -5.68 -6.96
CA LYS A 29 -5.74 -5.88 -6.12
C LYS A 29 -6.03 -4.63 -5.31
N VAL A 30 -7.31 -4.39 -5.05
CA VAL A 30 -7.80 -3.26 -4.26
C VAL A 30 -8.72 -3.80 -3.16
N ILE A 31 -8.46 -3.42 -1.92
CA ILE A 31 -9.38 -3.69 -0.82
C ILE A 31 -10.32 -2.49 -0.72
N CYS A 32 -11.60 -2.75 -0.95
CA CYS A 32 -12.61 -1.71 -0.92
C CYS A 32 -13.92 -2.29 -0.42
N LEU A 33 -14.57 -1.58 0.50
CA LEU A 33 -15.85 -2.03 1.07
C LEU A 33 -17.03 -1.74 0.14
N GLU A 34 -16.85 -0.80 -0.78
CA GLU A 34 -17.88 -0.48 -1.77
C GLU A 34 -17.84 -1.44 -2.94
N ASP A 35 -19.00 -1.67 -3.55
CA ASP A 35 -19.10 -2.52 -4.74
C ASP A 35 -18.68 -1.73 -5.97
N ILE A 36 -17.39 -1.75 -6.26
CA ILE A 36 -16.83 -1.10 -7.44
C ILE A 36 -16.19 -2.17 -8.34
N SER A 37 -16.01 -1.82 -9.60
CA SER A 37 -15.35 -2.69 -10.56
C SER A 37 -14.28 -1.91 -11.30
N LEU A 38 -13.10 -2.51 -11.41
CA LEU A 38 -11.96 -1.90 -12.09
C LEU A 38 -11.50 -2.82 -13.21
N PRO A 39 -11.19 -2.28 -14.41
CA PRO A 39 -10.84 -3.12 -15.55
C PRO A 39 -9.51 -3.86 -15.39
N ASP A 40 -8.57 -3.28 -14.65
CA ASP A 40 -7.20 -3.80 -14.57
C ASP A 40 -6.82 -4.32 -13.19
N ALA A 41 -7.75 -4.31 -12.24
CA ALA A 41 -7.46 -4.74 -10.89
C ALA A 41 -8.63 -5.52 -10.30
N GLU A 42 -8.31 -6.48 -9.46
CA GLU A 42 -9.33 -7.22 -8.72
C GLU A 42 -9.75 -6.42 -7.49
N VAL A 43 -11.04 -6.20 -7.32
CA VAL A 43 -11.58 -5.55 -6.13
C VAL A 43 -12.08 -6.63 -5.18
N THR A 44 -11.60 -6.60 -3.95
CA THR A 44 -11.96 -7.63 -2.96
C THR A 44 -12.12 -7.00 -1.59
N LYS A 45 -12.80 -7.71 -0.72
CA LYS A 45 -12.93 -7.34 0.70
C LYS A 45 -12.01 -8.19 1.57
N ASP A 46 -11.35 -9.18 0.98
CA ASP A 46 -10.51 -10.14 1.67
C ASP A 46 -9.04 -9.76 1.57
N PHE A 47 -8.49 -9.22 2.66
CA PHE A 47 -7.10 -8.83 2.72
C PHE A 47 -6.15 -10.02 2.57
N ASN A 48 -6.56 -11.21 2.97
CA ASN A 48 -5.71 -12.39 2.82
C ASN A 48 -5.37 -12.68 1.37
N SER A 49 -6.20 -12.27 0.44
CA SER A 49 -5.91 -12.45 -0.99
C SER A 49 -4.69 -11.64 -1.43
N ILE A 50 -4.41 -10.53 -0.74
CA ILE A 50 -3.19 -9.76 -0.98
C ILE A 50 -1.99 -10.41 -0.29
N LEU A 51 -2.15 -10.86 0.95
CA LEU A 51 -1.06 -11.45 1.73
C LEU A 51 -0.53 -12.72 1.07
N THR A 52 -1.40 -13.51 0.49
CA THR A 52 -1.04 -14.81 -0.10
C THR A 52 -0.65 -14.72 -1.56
N ASP A 53 -0.75 -13.54 -2.16
CA ASP A 53 -0.39 -13.34 -3.56
C ASP A 53 1.09 -12.96 -3.66
N ASP A 54 1.93 -13.92 -4.00
CA ASP A 54 3.38 -13.72 -4.09
C ASP A 54 3.78 -12.74 -5.21
N SER A 55 2.88 -12.48 -6.16
CA SER A 55 3.15 -11.52 -7.21
C SER A 55 3.04 -10.07 -6.73
N ILE A 56 2.34 -9.82 -5.62
CA ILE A 56 2.23 -8.49 -5.03
C ILE A 56 3.42 -8.28 -4.10
N ASP A 57 4.26 -7.30 -4.42
CA ASP A 57 5.46 -7.02 -3.65
C ASP A 57 5.34 -5.78 -2.77
N THR A 58 4.31 -4.95 -2.97
CA THR A 58 4.14 -3.70 -2.26
C THR A 58 2.68 -3.52 -1.88
N VAL A 59 2.45 -3.04 -0.66
CA VAL A 59 1.12 -2.68 -0.18
C VAL A 59 1.08 -1.18 0.04
N VAL A 60 0.13 -0.52 -0.59
CA VAL A 60 -0.10 0.92 -0.42
C VAL A 60 -1.31 1.10 0.49
N GLU A 61 -1.08 1.72 1.63
CA GLU A 61 -2.15 1.97 2.59
C GLU A 61 -2.72 3.37 2.36
N ALA A 62 -3.99 3.42 2.00
CA ALA A 62 -4.71 4.66 1.69
C ALA A 62 -6.06 4.72 2.40
N MET A 63 -6.19 3.99 3.50
CA MET A 63 -7.46 3.90 4.23
C MET A 63 -7.68 5.05 5.20
N GLY A 64 -6.59 5.53 5.82
CA GLY A 64 -6.68 6.48 6.89
C GLY A 64 -7.09 5.82 8.21
N GLY A 65 -6.95 6.56 9.32
CA GLY A 65 -7.25 6.03 10.64
C GLY A 65 -6.21 5.04 11.15
N LEU A 66 -6.37 4.56 12.37
CA LEU A 66 -5.41 3.64 12.97
C LEU A 66 -5.77 2.17 12.74
N HIS A 67 -7.05 1.85 12.79
CA HIS A 67 -7.54 0.49 12.64
C HIS A 67 -8.63 0.43 11.59
N PRO A 68 -8.68 -0.58 10.75
CA PRO A 68 -7.82 -1.77 10.70
C PRO A 68 -6.51 -1.56 9.92
N ALA A 69 -6.14 -0.32 9.59
CA ALA A 69 -4.93 -0.04 8.81
C ALA A 69 -3.67 -0.62 9.47
N TYR A 70 -3.55 -0.47 10.79
CA TYR A 70 -2.40 -1.01 11.52
C TYR A 70 -2.28 -2.52 11.35
N GLU A 71 -3.38 -3.23 11.53
CA GLU A 71 -3.38 -4.69 11.42
C GLU A 71 -2.98 -5.15 10.01
N PHE A 72 -3.48 -4.48 9.00
CA PHE A 72 -3.16 -4.82 7.62
C PHE A 72 -1.70 -4.52 7.30
N VAL A 73 -1.21 -3.35 7.71
CA VAL A 73 0.19 -2.96 7.47
C VAL A 73 1.14 -3.92 8.15
N ARG A 74 0.88 -4.25 9.41
CA ARG A 74 1.72 -5.18 10.15
C ARG A 74 1.76 -6.55 9.48
N ALA A 75 0.61 -7.08 9.11
CA ALA A 75 0.52 -8.38 8.46
C ALA A 75 1.26 -8.38 7.12
N ALA A 76 1.17 -7.29 6.36
CA ALA A 76 1.87 -7.17 5.09
C ALA A 76 3.40 -7.17 5.29
N ILE A 77 3.89 -6.48 6.31
CA ILE A 77 5.32 -6.49 6.63
C ILE A 77 5.77 -7.90 6.97
N GLU A 78 4.99 -8.61 7.79
CA GLU A 78 5.31 -9.98 8.19
C GLU A 78 5.28 -10.94 6.99
N ALA A 79 4.49 -10.61 5.97
CA ALA A 79 4.45 -11.38 4.73
C ALA A 79 5.59 -11.03 3.76
N GLY A 80 6.47 -10.12 4.15
CA GLY A 80 7.62 -9.74 3.32
C GLY A 80 7.30 -8.73 2.23
N LYS A 81 6.24 -7.95 2.39
CA LYS A 81 5.85 -6.95 1.40
C LYS A 81 6.30 -5.56 1.82
N ASN A 82 6.70 -4.75 0.85
CA ASN A 82 7.04 -3.35 1.08
C ASN A 82 5.79 -2.55 1.40
N ILE A 83 5.94 -1.49 2.17
CA ILE A 83 4.82 -0.64 2.60
C ILE A 83 5.03 0.79 2.14
N VAL A 84 3.98 1.36 1.58
CA VAL A 84 3.88 2.80 1.33
C VAL A 84 2.59 3.28 1.97
N THR A 85 2.66 4.29 2.80
CA THR A 85 1.49 4.84 3.47
C THR A 85 1.51 6.35 3.45
N SER A 86 0.31 6.94 3.33
CA SER A 86 0.12 8.38 3.53
C SER A 86 -0.47 8.68 4.92
N ASN A 87 -0.62 7.66 5.75
CA ASN A 87 -1.32 7.75 7.04
C ASN A 87 -0.34 8.17 8.14
N LYS A 88 -0.17 9.45 8.30
CA LYS A 88 0.77 10.02 9.27
C LYS A 88 0.44 9.59 10.71
N ALA A 89 -0.83 9.53 11.06
CA ALA A 89 -1.24 9.12 12.41
C ALA A 89 -0.80 7.68 12.71
N LEU A 90 -0.95 6.79 11.75
CA LEU A 90 -0.51 5.40 11.89
C LEU A 90 0.99 5.33 12.12
N VAL A 91 1.76 6.03 11.31
CA VAL A 91 3.22 6.01 11.41
C VAL A 91 3.67 6.58 12.75
N CYS A 92 3.12 7.72 13.17
CA CYS A 92 3.49 8.35 14.42
C CYS A 92 3.14 7.47 15.63
N THR A 93 1.98 6.83 15.59
CA THR A 93 1.51 6.02 16.72
C THR A 93 2.31 4.74 16.89
N TYR A 94 2.66 4.09 15.77
CA TYR A 94 3.28 2.77 15.79
C TYR A 94 4.71 2.77 15.26
N TYR A 95 5.36 3.92 15.19
CA TYR A 95 6.71 4.06 14.63
C TYR A 95 7.69 3.07 15.28
N ASP A 96 7.70 3.02 16.62
CA ASP A 96 8.66 2.19 17.36
C ASP A 96 8.41 0.69 17.18
N GLU A 97 7.26 0.31 16.64
CA GLU A 97 6.96 -1.10 16.36
C GLU A 97 7.16 -1.42 14.88
N LEU A 98 6.63 -0.59 14.00
CA LEU A 98 6.58 -0.91 12.57
C LEU A 98 7.94 -0.75 11.88
N ILE A 99 8.71 0.25 12.25
CA ILE A 99 10.01 0.48 11.59
C ILE A 99 11.01 -0.64 11.92
N PRO A 100 11.20 -1.03 13.20
CA PRO A 100 12.07 -2.17 13.49
C PRO A 100 11.59 -3.46 12.87
N LEU A 101 10.27 -3.67 12.80
CA LEU A 101 9.73 -4.86 12.17
C LEU A 101 10.04 -4.90 10.67
N ALA A 102 9.89 -3.77 9.99
CA ALA A 102 10.23 -3.66 8.57
C ALA A 102 11.71 -3.94 8.33
N GLU A 103 12.58 -3.41 9.17
CA GLU A 103 14.02 -3.65 9.09
C GLU A 103 14.34 -5.13 9.28
N LYS A 104 13.71 -5.75 10.26
CA LYS A 104 13.89 -7.18 10.55
C LYS A 104 13.49 -8.04 9.36
N MET A 105 12.38 -7.69 8.71
CA MET A 105 11.87 -8.43 7.56
C MET A 105 12.57 -8.07 6.25
N GLY A 106 13.43 -7.04 6.27
CA GLY A 106 14.14 -6.63 5.07
C GLY A 106 13.27 -5.96 4.03
N VAL A 107 12.15 -5.36 4.43
CA VAL A 107 11.25 -4.67 3.51
C VAL A 107 11.37 -3.16 3.70
N GLN A 108 10.92 -2.41 2.68
CA GLN A 108 10.92 -0.97 2.72
C GLN A 108 9.63 -0.46 3.37
N PHE A 109 9.76 0.59 4.15
CA PHE A 109 8.62 1.26 4.76
C PHE A 109 8.73 2.75 4.45
N ARG A 110 7.81 3.25 3.65
CA ARG A 110 7.81 4.65 3.20
C ARG A 110 6.55 5.34 3.65
N CYS A 111 6.70 6.52 4.23
CA CYS A 111 5.59 7.38 4.57
C CYS A 111 5.70 8.67 3.77
N THR A 112 4.64 9.07 3.11
CA THR A 112 4.61 10.35 2.42
C THR A 112 3.64 11.29 3.11
N ALA A 113 4.09 12.50 3.38
CA ALA A 113 3.26 13.56 3.94
C ALA A 113 2.57 14.36 2.84
N ALA A 114 3.03 14.23 1.61
CA ALA A 114 2.53 15.01 0.48
C ALA A 114 1.53 14.20 -0.32
N VAL A 115 0.30 14.19 0.14
CA VAL A 115 -0.77 13.40 -0.46
C VAL A 115 -0.97 13.69 -1.94
N GLY A 116 -0.77 14.94 -2.36
CA GLY A 116 -0.95 15.33 -3.75
C GLY A 116 0.21 15.01 -4.67
N GLY A 117 1.34 14.54 -4.13
CA GLY A 117 2.56 14.31 -4.92
C GLY A 117 2.86 12.85 -5.19
N GLY A 118 1.84 12.05 -5.43
CA GLY A 118 1.97 10.61 -5.49
C GLY A 118 3.04 10.06 -6.44
N ILE A 119 3.25 10.69 -7.58
CA ILE A 119 4.21 10.19 -8.57
C ILE A 119 5.63 10.16 -8.02
N GLY A 120 6.03 11.20 -7.28
CA GLY A 120 7.39 11.31 -6.76
C GLY A 120 7.80 10.15 -5.86
N TRP A 121 6.94 9.80 -4.91
CA TRP A 121 7.28 8.74 -3.97
C TRP A 121 7.21 7.34 -4.61
N LEU A 122 6.36 7.13 -5.60
CA LEU A 122 6.35 5.87 -6.34
C LEU A 122 7.66 5.68 -7.10
N SER A 123 8.16 6.73 -7.74
CA SER A 123 9.44 6.68 -8.45
C SER A 123 10.59 6.43 -7.49
N GLU A 124 10.55 7.04 -6.31
CA GLU A 124 11.57 6.83 -5.28
C GLU A 124 11.56 5.41 -4.76
N LEU A 125 10.38 4.85 -4.50
CA LEU A 125 10.25 3.47 -4.06
C LEU A 125 10.82 2.50 -5.10
N GLU A 126 10.55 2.76 -6.36
CA GLU A 126 11.04 1.96 -7.47
C GLU A 126 12.57 1.96 -7.53
N ARG A 127 13.19 3.12 -7.40
CA ARG A 127 14.64 3.24 -7.40
C ARG A 127 15.30 2.58 -6.20
N SER A 128 14.59 2.44 -5.11
CA SER A 128 15.10 1.81 -3.88
C SER A 128 15.11 0.29 -3.95
N ARG A 129 14.47 -0.25 -4.93
CA ARG A 129 14.41 -1.69 -5.14
C ARG A 129 15.63 -2.18 -5.89
#